data_abd3dfcdbd532e35752e9879f3439a63
#
_entry.id   abd3dfcdbd532e35752e9879f3439a63
#
_cell.length_a   1.000
_cell.length_b   1.000
_cell.length_c   1.000
_cell.angle_alpha   90.00
_cell.angle_beta   90.00
_cell.angle_gamma   90.00
#
_symmetry.space_group_name_H-M   'P 1'
#
loop_
_entity.id
_entity.type
_entity.pdbx_description
1 polymer ?
#
loop_
_entity_poly.entity_id
_entity_poly.type
_entity_poly.pdbx_seq_one_letter_code
_entity_poly.pdbx_strand_id
1 'polypeptide(L)'
;METEQDYVPTRSHQTTNTLYGNHYRFAIERMPDLTFFVQSVSSPSVSGSAQTQETPFTFAHHPTSRLNYGDISVTYLVDASFKTYFSLYYWMKGYGFPHDFDEVKRFRAKQLTNNRVSPRAQVIDLEKTTASISILTPDTASIVAKIDIEEVFPVQLSGLDFTSTNTDSPVLTTTATFSCSTFDVTLT
;
A
#
# COMPACT_ATOMS: atom_id res chain seq x y z
N MET A 1 -16.15 13.57 -16.96
CA MET A 1 -16.02 12.58 -18.06
C MET A 1 -14.57 12.69 -18.53
N GLU A 2 -13.65 12.15 -17.72
CA GLU A 2 -12.23 12.12 -18.05
C GLU A 2 -11.99 11.00 -19.03
N THR A 3 -11.37 11.35 -20.13
CA THR A 3 -11.05 10.43 -21.21
C THR A 3 -9.93 9.52 -20.73
N GLU A 4 -10.25 8.25 -20.55
CA GLU A 4 -9.30 7.14 -20.47
C GLU A 4 -8.37 7.26 -21.67
N GLN A 5 -7.13 7.63 -21.41
CA GLN A 5 -6.13 7.81 -22.44
C GLN A 5 -5.63 6.43 -22.81
N ASP A 6 -6.18 5.85 -23.88
CA ASP A 6 -5.69 4.62 -24.48
C ASP A 6 -4.19 4.75 -24.74
N TYR A 7 -3.39 4.03 -23.98
CA TYR A 7 -1.95 3.94 -24.20
C TYR A 7 -1.69 3.19 -25.51
N VAL A 8 -1.44 3.93 -26.57
CA VAL A 8 -0.93 3.38 -27.83
C VAL A 8 0.59 3.44 -27.78
N PRO A 9 1.32 2.32 -27.73
CA PRO A 9 2.76 2.33 -27.69
C PRO A 9 3.32 2.85 -29.03
N THR A 10 3.79 4.08 -29.03
CA THR A 10 4.46 4.69 -30.19
C THR A 10 5.88 4.15 -30.29
N ARG A 11 6.24 3.56 -31.41
CA ARG A 11 7.51 2.86 -31.70
C ARG A 11 8.80 3.71 -31.65
N SER A 12 8.80 4.93 -31.11
CA SER A 12 9.92 5.85 -31.32
C SER A 12 10.63 6.39 -30.07
N HIS A 13 10.43 5.84 -28.87
CA HIS A 13 11.18 6.33 -27.71
C HIS A 13 12.00 5.22 -27.06
N GLN A 14 13.18 4.98 -27.60
CA GLN A 14 14.29 4.44 -26.82
C GLN A 14 14.78 5.55 -25.87
N THR A 15 14.06 5.78 -24.77
CA THR A 15 14.61 6.55 -23.67
C THR A 15 15.62 5.65 -22.97
N THR A 16 16.87 6.01 -23.06
CA THR A 16 17.98 5.34 -22.35
C THR A 16 17.98 5.64 -20.85
N ASN A 17 17.03 6.46 -20.37
CA ASN A 17 16.90 6.78 -18.95
C ASN A 17 16.20 5.66 -18.21
N THR A 18 16.95 5.04 -17.30
CA THR A 18 16.41 4.07 -16.33
C THR A 18 15.83 4.78 -15.11
N LEU A 19 14.74 4.26 -14.61
CA LEU A 19 14.14 4.74 -13.37
C LEU A 19 14.98 4.30 -12.16
N TYR A 20 15.29 5.25 -11.26
CA TYR A 20 16.02 4.94 -10.04
C TYR A 20 15.04 4.59 -8.91
N GLY A 21 15.25 3.44 -8.27
CA GLY A 21 14.38 2.93 -7.23
C GLY A 21 14.45 3.64 -5.87
N ASN A 22 15.33 4.64 -5.72
CA ASN A 22 15.52 5.40 -4.47
C ASN A 22 14.80 6.75 -4.45
N HIS A 23 14.15 7.15 -5.53
CA HIS A 23 13.40 8.41 -5.62
C HIS A 23 11.89 8.13 -5.62
N TYR A 24 11.36 7.85 -4.45
CA TYR A 24 9.93 7.60 -4.27
C TYR A 24 9.41 8.28 -3.01
N ARG A 25 8.11 8.47 -2.97
CA ARG A 25 7.37 8.90 -1.77
C ARG A 25 6.18 7.97 -1.60
N PHE A 26 6.08 7.38 -0.42
CA PHE A 26 4.92 6.59 -0.02
C PHE A 26 4.06 7.39 0.95
N ALA A 27 2.75 7.39 0.75
CA ALA A 27 1.81 8.04 1.63
C ALA A 27 0.58 7.15 1.84
N ILE A 28 0.11 7.08 3.07
CA ILE A 28 -1.17 6.47 3.45
C ILE A 28 -2.02 7.58 4.05
N GLU A 29 -3.23 7.78 3.54
CA GLU A 29 -4.12 8.84 4.00
C GLU A 29 -4.40 8.77 5.51
N ARG A 30 -4.57 7.56 6.02
CA ARG A 30 -4.84 7.31 7.44
C ARG A 30 -3.65 7.61 8.37
N MET A 31 -2.43 7.48 7.87
CA MET A 31 -1.19 7.60 8.64
C MET A 31 -0.15 8.48 7.92
N PRO A 32 -0.39 9.80 7.82
CA PRO A 32 0.50 10.69 7.10
C PRO A 32 1.91 10.74 7.73
N ASP A 33 2.02 10.56 9.04
CA ASP A 33 3.30 10.57 9.76
C ASP A 33 4.22 9.41 9.33
N LEU A 34 3.66 8.30 8.84
CA LEU A 34 4.44 7.15 8.37
C LEU A 34 5.36 7.51 7.19
N THR A 35 4.93 8.42 6.32
CA THR A 35 5.67 8.85 5.13
C THR A 35 7.12 9.26 5.44
N PHE A 36 7.37 9.83 6.60
CA PHE A 36 8.71 10.31 7.00
C PHE A 36 9.66 9.19 7.46
N PHE A 37 9.11 8.05 7.84
CA PHE A 37 9.86 6.94 8.42
C PHE A 37 10.06 5.77 7.47
N VAL A 38 9.48 5.81 6.29
CA VAL A 38 9.56 4.72 5.31
C VAL A 38 10.97 4.62 4.74
N GLN A 39 11.54 3.41 4.79
CA GLN A 39 12.83 3.08 4.19
C GLN A 39 12.69 2.35 2.86
N SER A 40 11.74 1.44 2.75
CA SER A 40 11.48 0.71 1.51
C SER A 40 10.02 0.37 1.34
N VAL A 41 9.56 0.36 0.11
CA VAL A 41 8.20 -0.03 -0.27
C VAL A 41 8.29 -1.00 -1.44
N SER A 42 7.59 -2.11 -1.33
CA SER A 42 7.34 -3.00 -2.46
C SER A 42 5.96 -2.71 -3.02
N SER A 43 5.88 -2.34 -4.29
CA SER A 43 4.58 -2.13 -4.95
C SER A 43 3.80 -3.45 -5.06
N PRO A 44 2.46 -3.39 -5.09
CA PRO A 44 1.66 -4.59 -5.28
C PRO A 44 1.95 -5.24 -6.64
N SER A 45 1.99 -6.56 -6.68
CA SER A 45 2.11 -7.32 -7.92
C SER A 45 0.74 -7.51 -8.57
N VAL A 46 0.72 -7.67 -9.89
CA VAL A 46 -0.49 -8.05 -10.63
C VAL A 46 -0.28 -9.43 -11.23
N SER A 47 -1.21 -10.33 -11.00
CA SER A 47 -1.19 -11.66 -11.60
C SER A 47 -2.53 -11.96 -12.27
N GLY A 48 -2.46 -12.45 -13.50
CA GLY A 48 -3.60 -13.01 -14.23
C GLY A 48 -3.50 -14.53 -14.24
N SER A 49 -4.62 -15.20 -14.33
CA SER A 49 -4.65 -16.64 -14.53
C SER A 49 -5.01 -16.99 -15.99
N ALA A 50 -4.46 -18.10 -16.46
CA ALA A 50 -4.79 -18.66 -17.77
C ALA A 50 -5.64 -19.92 -17.59
N GLN A 51 -6.69 -20.03 -18.37
CA GLN A 51 -7.47 -21.24 -18.47
C GLN A 51 -6.93 -22.08 -19.62
N THR A 52 -6.68 -23.35 -19.36
CA THR A 52 -6.19 -24.28 -20.37
C THR A 52 -7.35 -25.05 -20.96
N GLN A 53 -7.45 -25.07 -22.28
CA GLN A 53 -8.38 -25.89 -23.04
C GLN A 53 -7.59 -26.98 -23.77
N GLU A 54 -7.95 -28.20 -23.53
CA GLU A 54 -7.36 -29.35 -24.23
C GLU A 54 -7.90 -29.41 -25.65
N THR A 55 -6.99 -29.50 -26.61
CA THR A 55 -7.29 -29.81 -28.02
C THR A 55 -6.60 -31.11 -28.43
N PRO A 56 -7.03 -31.80 -29.49
CA PRO A 56 -6.44 -33.09 -29.89
C PRO A 56 -4.93 -33.06 -30.16
N PHE A 57 -4.35 -31.86 -30.40
CA PHE A 57 -2.96 -31.74 -30.83
C PHE A 57 -2.12 -30.87 -29.86
N THR A 58 -2.76 -30.04 -29.01
CA THR A 58 -2.05 -29.11 -28.12
C THR A 58 -2.98 -28.56 -27.05
N PHE A 59 -2.38 -27.91 -26.04
CA PHE A 59 -3.11 -27.15 -25.04
C PHE A 59 -3.24 -25.69 -25.51
N ALA A 60 -4.46 -25.20 -25.64
CA ALA A 60 -4.74 -23.79 -25.90
C ALA A 60 -4.90 -23.05 -24.57
N HIS A 61 -4.17 -21.95 -24.40
CA HIS A 61 -4.25 -21.11 -23.21
C HIS A 61 -5.10 -19.87 -23.50
N HIS A 62 -6.10 -19.64 -22.68
CA HIS A 62 -6.97 -18.47 -22.75
C HIS A 62 -6.79 -17.62 -21.50
N PRO A 63 -6.63 -16.29 -21.61
CA PRO A 63 -6.58 -15.41 -20.45
C PRO A 63 -7.94 -15.40 -19.75
N THR A 64 -7.92 -15.42 -18.41
CA THR A 64 -9.13 -15.22 -17.62
C THR A 64 -9.36 -13.73 -17.40
N SER A 65 -10.61 -13.35 -17.18
CA SER A 65 -11.03 -11.96 -17.00
C SER A 65 -10.74 -11.41 -15.58
N ARG A 66 -10.02 -12.14 -14.74
CA ARG A 66 -9.74 -11.73 -13.36
C ARG A 66 -8.26 -11.49 -13.15
N LEU A 67 -7.95 -10.34 -12.62
CA LEU A 67 -6.64 -10.01 -12.10
C LEU A 67 -6.64 -10.21 -10.58
N ASN A 68 -5.52 -10.66 -10.07
CA ASN A 68 -5.26 -10.77 -8.64
C ASN A 68 -4.13 -9.80 -8.28
N TYR A 69 -4.36 -8.97 -7.27
CA TYR A 69 -3.43 -7.98 -6.77
C TYR A 69 -2.72 -8.53 -5.52
N GLY A 70 -1.41 -8.42 -5.51
CA GLY A 70 -0.59 -8.85 -4.38
C GLY A 70 -0.51 -7.79 -3.29
N ASP A 71 0.12 -8.17 -2.20
CA ASP A 71 0.28 -7.32 -1.03
C ASP A 71 1.41 -6.29 -1.22
N ILE A 72 1.31 -5.21 -0.46
CA ILE A 72 2.31 -4.15 -0.36
C ILE A 72 3.13 -4.40 0.91
N SER A 73 4.46 -4.45 0.78
CA SER A 73 5.35 -4.53 1.93
C SER A 73 6.04 -3.19 2.16
N VAL A 74 5.94 -2.66 3.36
CA VAL A 74 6.51 -1.37 3.75
C VAL A 74 7.42 -1.56 4.95
N THR A 75 8.72 -1.29 4.78
CA THR A 75 9.68 -1.28 5.87
C THR A 75 9.89 0.16 6.32
N TYR A 76 9.78 0.42 7.62
CA TYR A 76 9.92 1.75 8.19
C TYR A 76 10.68 1.75 9.52
N LEU A 77 11.24 2.91 9.84
CA LEU A 77 11.88 3.18 11.12
C LEU A 77 10.84 3.37 12.22
N VAL A 78 11.08 2.78 13.38
CA VAL A 78 10.23 3.02 14.54
C VAL A 78 10.66 4.31 15.20
N ASP A 79 9.72 5.26 15.33
CA ASP A 79 9.97 6.52 15.98
C ASP A 79 10.21 6.36 17.50
N ALA A 80 10.96 7.29 18.10
CA ALA A 80 11.29 7.27 19.53
C ALA A 80 10.06 7.33 20.45
N SER A 81 8.95 7.92 19.97
CA SER A 81 7.68 7.98 20.70
C SER A 81 6.84 6.70 20.53
N PHE A 82 7.27 5.75 19.68
CA PHE A 82 6.58 4.50 19.39
C PHE A 82 5.17 4.68 18.77
N LYS A 83 4.87 5.91 18.34
CA LYS A 83 3.54 6.32 17.91
C LYS A 83 3.12 5.68 16.59
N THR A 84 4.03 5.59 15.62
CA THR A 84 3.75 4.99 14.31
C THR A 84 3.43 3.50 14.43
N TYR A 85 4.23 2.75 15.20
CA TYR A 85 3.98 1.33 15.46
C TYR A 85 2.65 1.12 16.17
N PHE A 86 2.39 1.92 17.23
CA PHE A 86 1.17 1.83 18.01
C PHE A 86 -0.09 2.16 17.20
N SER A 87 0.00 3.15 16.32
CA SER A 87 -1.14 3.53 15.46
C SER A 87 -1.52 2.39 14.51
N LEU A 88 -0.52 1.70 13.95
CA LEU A 88 -0.74 0.55 13.08
C LEU A 88 -1.31 -0.67 13.85
N TYR A 89 -0.75 -0.94 15.02
CA TYR A 89 -1.25 -1.99 15.91
C TYR A 89 -2.71 -1.74 16.30
N TYR A 90 -3.05 -0.49 16.67
CA TYR A 90 -4.44 -0.15 17.00
C TYR A 90 -5.38 -0.24 15.81
N TRP A 91 -4.90 0.07 14.62
CA TRP A 91 -5.69 -0.13 13.41
C TRP A 91 -6.03 -1.60 13.21
N MET A 92 -5.03 -2.49 13.31
CA MET A 92 -5.25 -3.94 13.21
C MET A 92 -6.18 -4.45 14.32
N LYS A 93 -5.97 -4.00 15.55
CA LYS A 93 -6.84 -4.35 16.69
C LYS A 93 -8.28 -3.90 16.48
N GLY A 94 -8.48 -2.77 15.80
CA GLY A 94 -9.80 -2.19 15.56
C GLY A 94 -10.72 -3.04 14.69
N TYR A 95 -10.16 -3.74 13.69
CA TYR A 95 -10.96 -4.65 12.87
C TYR A 95 -10.87 -6.13 13.33
N GLY A 96 -9.80 -6.49 14.03
CA GLY A 96 -9.57 -7.86 14.53
C GLY A 96 -10.25 -8.21 15.83
N PHE A 97 -10.71 -7.21 16.60
CA PHE A 97 -11.42 -7.32 17.91
C PHE A 97 -11.05 -8.56 18.74
N PRO A 98 -9.79 -8.67 19.21
CA PRO A 98 -9.29 -9.91 19.82
C PRO A 98 -9.95 -10.27 21.16
N HIS A 99 -10.61 -9.34 21.84
CA HIS A 99 -11.18 -9.56 23.18
C HIS A 99 -12.68 -9.39 23.23
N ASP A 100 -13.27 -8.35 22.57
CA ASP A 100 -14.68 -8.01 22.71
C ASP A 100 -15.21 -7.26 21.46
N PHE A 101 -16.48 -7.51 21.11
CA PHE A 101 -17.19 -6.78 20.06
C PHE A 101 -17.31 -5.26 20.32
N ASP A 102 -17.19 -4.83 21.57
CA ASP A 102 -17.19 -3.41 21.91
C ASP A 102 -15.90 -2.69 21.49
N GLU A 103 -14.81 -3.40 21.22
CA GLU A 103 -13.57 -2.82 20.68
C GLU A 103 -13.80 -2.20 19.29
N VAL A 104 -14.58 -2.86 18.45
CA VAL A 104 -14.97 -2.33 17.12
C VAL A 104 -15.81 -1.05 17.28
N LYS A 105 -16.74 -1.03 18.22
CA LYS A 105 -17.56 0.17 18.49
C LYS A 105 -16.71 1.34 18.96
N ARG A 106 -15.76 1.10 19.86
CA ARG A 106 -14.81 2.14 20.35
C ARG A 106 -13.90 2.64 19.24
N PHE A 107 -13.41 1.75 18.38
CA PHE A 107 -12.61 2.09 17.23
C PHE A 107 -13.39 2.98 16.25
N ARG A 108 -14.60 2.59 15.89
CA ARG A 108 -15.49 3.37 15.01
C ARG A 108 -15.85 4.73 15.62
N ALA A 109 -16.18 4.78 16.90
CA ALA A 109 -16.49 6.03 17.59
C ALA A 109 -15.32 7.00 17.61
N LYS A 110 -14.09 6.52 17.84
CA LYS A 110 -12.87 7.34 17.82
C LYS A 110 -12.55 7.91 16.43
N GLN A 111 -12.81 7.15 15.38
CA GLN A 111 -12.64 7.59 14.00
C GLN A 111 -13.66 8.69 13.62
N LEU A 112 -14.91 8.53 14.02
CA LEU A 112 -15.97 9.51 13.78
C LEU A 112 -15.67 10.87 14.45
N THR A 113 -14.99 10.85 15.59
CA THR A 113 -14.63 12.08 16.32
C THR A 113 -13.48 12.84 15.65
N ASN A 114 -12.56 12.12 14.99
CA ASN A 114 -11.38 12.71 14.35
C ASN A 114 -11.65 13.19 12.92
N ASN A 115 -12.58 12.59 12.22
CA ASN A 115 -12.95 12.97 10.85
C ASN A 115 -14.24 13.79 10.85
N ARG A 116 -14.16 15.04 10.41
CA ARG A 116 -15.32 15.92 10.16
C ARG A 116 -16.12 15.49 8.91
N VAL A 117 -16.37 14.21 8.74
CA VAL A 117 -17.04 13.68 7.54
C VAL A 117 -18.52 13.44 7.85
N SER A 118 -19.36 13.69 6.87
CA SER A 118 -20.82 13.62 6.95
C SER A 118 -21.31 12.23 7.40
N PRO A 119 -22.28 12.13 8.31
CA PRO A 119 -22.70 10.84 8.93
C PRO A 119 -23.23 9.79 7.94
N ARG A 120 -23.55 10.19 6.73
CA ARG A 120 -24.24 9.33 5.75
C ARG A 120 -23.31 8.54 4.82
N ALA A 121 -22.05 8.95 4.70
CA ALA A 121 -21.04 8.28 3.84
C ALA A 121 -20.19 7.24 4.60
N GLN A 122 -20.44 7.03 5.90
CA GLN A 122 -19.44 6.53 6.84
C GLN A 122 -19.57 5.09 7.31
N VAL A 123 -20.51 4.35 6.82
CA VAL A 123 -20.73 3.00 7.40
C VAL A 123 -19.85 1.93 6.74
N ILE A 124 -19.20 2.23 5.62
CA ILE A 124 -18.63 1.16 4.76
C ILE A 124 -17.11 1.01 4.87
N ASP A 125 -16.31 2.06 5.19
CA ASP A 125 -14.85 1.94 5.02
C ASP A 125 -13.95 2.51 6.15
N LEU A 126 -14.36 2.32 7.40
CA LEU A 126 -13.48 2.66 8.53
C LEU A 126 -12.27 1.72 8.67
N GLU A 127 -12.30 0.60 8.00
CA GLU A 127 -11.25 -0.43 8.05
C GLU A 127 -10.22 -0.25 6.95
N LYS A 128 -10.64 0.32 5.81
CA LYS A 128 -9.83 0.50 4.61
C LYS A 128 -9.46 1.97 4.42
N THR A 129 -8.37 2.21 3.68
CA THR A 129 -7.90 3.55 3.32
C THR A 129 -7.30 3.54 1.93
N THR A 130 -6.88 4.70 1.44
CA THR A 130 -6.11 4.84 0.21
C THR A 130 -4.64 5.02 0.52
N ALA A 131 -3.78 4.50 -0.35
CA ALA A 131 -2.35 4.74 -0.31
C ALA A 131 -1.85 5.18 -1.69
N SER A 132 -0.73 5.87 -1.73
CA SER A 132 -0.10 6.26 -2.98
C SER A 132 1.40 6.10 -2.93
N ILE A 133 1.99 5.66 -4.05
CA ILE A 133 3.43 5.62 -4.28
C ILE A 133 3.72 6.58 -5.42
N SER A 134 4.38 7.69 -5.13
CA SER A 134 4.83 8.65 -6.14
C SER A 134 6.27 8.39 -6.49
N ILE A 135 6.55 8.22 -7.77
CA ILE A 135 7.88 8.03 -8.31
C ILE A 135 8.38 9.38 -8.79
N LEU A 136 9.57 9.77 -8.33
CA LEU A 136 10.11 11.11 -8.52
C LEU A 136 11.32 11.07 -9.47
N THR A 137 11.53 12.16 -10.20
CA THR A 137 12.80 12.38 -10.94
C THR A 137 13.93 12.73 -9.98
N PRO A 138 15.16 12.26 -10.24
CA PRO A 138 16.30 12.59 -9.38
C PRO A 138 16.66 14.08 -9.39
N ASP A 139 16.47 14.77 -10.52
CA ASP A 139 16.93 16.15 -10.71
C ASP A 139 15.98 17.20 -10.11
N THR A 140 14.68 17.04 -10.32
CA THR A 140 13.69 18.07 -9.99
C THR A 140 12.71 17.65 -8.92
N ALA A 141 12.78 16.42 -8.42
CA ALA A 141 11.79 15.81 -7.52
C ALA A 141 10.34 15.94 -8.06
N SER A 142 10.20 16.09 -9.38
CA SER A 142 8.88 16.08 -10.02
C SER A 142 8.33 14.65 -10.12
N ILE A 143 7.02 14.52 -10.04
CA ILE A 143 6.36 13.21 -10.14
C ILE A 143 6.40 12.77 -11.60
N VAL A 144 6.94 11.59 -11.86
CA VAL A 144 6.94 10.93 -13.18
C VAL A 144 5.75 10.02 -13.32
N ALA A 145 5.48 9.27 -12.25
CA ALA A 145 4.36 8.35 -12.19
C ALA A 145 3.82 8.28 -10.77
N LYS A 146 2.54 8.03 -10.66
CA LYS A 146 1.85 7.85 -9.39
C LYS A 146 1.08 6.54 -9.44
N ILE A 147 1.26 5.71 -8.43
CA ILE A 147 0.50 4.49 -8.21
C ILE A 147 -0.49 4.81 -7.11
N ASP A 148 -1.75 4.92 -7.44
CA ASP A 148 -2.85 5.10 -6.50
C ASP A 148 -3.44 3.73 -6.16
N ILE A 149 -3.51 3.43 -4.86
CA ILE A 149 -3.87 2.10 -4.36
C ILE A 149 -5.12 2.26 -3.49
N GLU A 150 -6.13 1.49 -3.82
CA GLU A 150 -7.43 1.58 -3.18
C GLU A 150 -7.67 0.43 -2.20
N GLU A 151 -8.52 0.72 -1.21
CA GLU A 151 -8.95 -0.25 -0.21
C GLU A 151 -7.80 -0.94 0.53
N VAL A 152 -6.80 -0.16 0.92
CA VAL A 152 -5.62 -0.62 1.65
C VAL A 152 -5.96 -0.86 3.13
N PHE A 153 -5.55 -2.00 3.65
CA PHE A 153 -5.64 -2.31 5.08
C PHE A 153 -4.44 -3.18 5.51
N PRO A 154 -3.94 -3.04 6.75
CA PRO A 154 -2.80 -3.83 7.21
C PRO A 154 -3.23 -5.27 7.48
N VAL A 155 -2.42 -6.22 7.02
CA VAL A 155 -2.62 -7.67 7.22
C VAL A 155 -1.61 -8.22 8.21
N GLN A 156 -0.38 -7.70 8.17
CA GLN A 156 0.69 -8.18 9.02
C GLN A 156 1.54 -7.02 9.51
N LEU A 157 1.96 -7.09 10.77
CA LEU A 157 2.94 -6.22 11.38
C LEU A 157 4.03 -7.09 12.00
N SER A 158 5.27 -6.91 11.58
CA SER A 158 6.40 -7.66 12.11
C SER A 158 6.64 -7.32 13.57
N GLY A 159 7.14 -8.30 14.33
CA GLY A 159 7.67 -8.08 15.67
C GLY A 159 8.87 -7.14 15.66
N LEU A 160 9.22 -6.66 16.83
CA LEU A 160 10.39 -5.82 17.06
C LEU A 160 11.43 -6.63 17.82
N ASP A 161 12.64 -6.66 17.30
CA ASP A 161 13.76 -7.35 17.93
C ASP A 161 14.56 -6.39 18.81
N PHE A 162 14.56 -6.66 20.10
CA PHE A 162 15.31 -5.89 21.09
C PHE A 162 16.54 -6.69 21.52
N THR A 163 17.72 -6.10 21.35
CA THR A 163 18.99 -6.70 21.80
C THR A 163 19.79 -5.68 22.61
N SER A 164 20.32 -6.12 23.74
CA SER A 164 21.19 -5.31 24.61
C SER A 164 22.68 -5.55 24.37
N THR A 165 23.02 -6.48 23.46
CA THR A 165 24.41 -6.91 23.23
C THR A 165 25.16 -6.07 22.19
N ASN A 166 24.48 -5.23 21.43
CA ASN A 166 25.13 -4.37 20.43
C ASN A 166 25.63 -3.09 21.04
N THR A 167 26.92 -2.81 20.86
CA THR A 167 27.58 -1.57 21.26
C THR A 167 27.15 -0.38 20.39
N ASP A 168 26.78 -0.65 19.13
CA ASP A 168 26.14 0.33 18.24
C ASP A 168 24.64 0.23 18.45
N SER A 169 24.00 1.36 18.81
CA SER A 169 22.53 1.44 18.95
C SER A 169 21.86 1.39 17.56
N PRO A 170 21.52 0.22 17.00
CA PRO A 170 20.87 0.14 15.71
C PRO A 170 19.48 0.76 15.81
N VAL A 171 19.10 1.55 14.80
CA VAL A 171 17.75 2.09 14.71
C VAL A 171 16.79 0.93 14.50
N LEU A 172 15.71 0.92 15.26
CA LEU A 172 14.71 -0.14 15.21
C LEU A 172 13.90 -0.01 13.91
N THR A 173 13.85 -1.09 13.14
CA THR A 173 13.05 -1.17 11.92
C THR A 173 11.98 -2.24 12.06
N THR A 174 10.85 -2.02 11.39
CA THR A 174 9.79 -3.02 11.31
C THR A 174 9.17 -3.01 9.91
N THR A 175 8.53 -4.11 9.56
CA THR A 175 7.86 -4.28 8.28
C THR A 175 6.38 -4.48 8.50
N ALA A 176 5.57 -3.72 7.78
CA ALA A 176 4.14 -3.90 7.71
C ALA A 176 3.72 -4.37 6.31
N THR A 177 2.84 -5.34 6.26
CA THR A 177 2.24 -5.83 5.02
C THR A 177 0.80 -5.37 4.94
N PHE A 178 0.45 -4.78 3.81
CA PHE A 178 -0.90 -4.28 3.53
C PHE A 178 -1.48 -5.03 2.34
N SER A 179 -2.73 -5.41 2.43
CA SER A 179 -3.50 -5.91 1.31
C SER A 179 -4.27 -4.78 0.64
N CYS A 180 -4.50 -4.90 -0.65
CA CYS A 180 -5.26 -3.93 -1.44
C CYS A 180 -6.22 -4.64 -2.40
N SER A 181 -7.27 -3.96 -2.80
CA SER A 181 -8.25 -4.51 -3.75
C SER A 181 -7.87 -4.22 -5.19
N THR A 182 -7.37 -3.03 -5.47
CA THR A 182 -6.95 -2.60 -6.81
C THR A 182 -5.92 -1.48 -6.72
N PHE A 183 -5.21 -1.24 -7.81
CA PHE A 183 -4.40 -0.05 -7.97
C PHE A 183 -4.38 0.41 -9.41
N ASP A 184 -4.19 1.72 -9.59
CA ASP A 184 -4.05 2.37 -10.87
C ASP A 184 -2.70 3.07 -10.98
N VAL A 185 -2.15 3.09 -12.19
CA VAL A 185 -0.87 3.76 -12.47
C VAL A 185 -1.14 4.93 -13.40
N THR A 186 -0.88 6.14 -12.93
CA THR A 186 -0.99 7.37 -13.72
C THR A 186 0.40 7.90 -14.04
N LEU A 187 0.62 8.21 -15.32
CA LEU A 187 1.83 8.89 -15.81
C LEU A 187 1.55 10.40 -15.83
N THR A 188 2.50 11.20 -15.38
CA THR A 188 2.37 12.67 -15.34
C THR A 188 3.16 13.30 -16.46
#